data_9207c202441ca4e6c3b02dfa35ddb14c
#
_entry.id   9207c202441ca4e6c3b02dfa35ddb14c
#
_cell.length_a   1.000
_cell.length_b   1.000
_cell.length_c   1.000
_cell.angle_alpha   90.00
_cell.angle_beta   90.00
_cell.angle_gamma   90.00
#
_symmetry.space_group_name_H-M   'P 1'
#
loop_
_entity.id
_entity.type
_entity.pdbx_description
1 polymer ?
#
loop_
_entity_poly.entity_id
_entity_poly.type
_entity_poly.pdbx_seq_one_letter_code
_entity_poly.pdbx_strand_id
1 'polypeptide(L)'
;KVVAIKRDQEATVRSFLNLKGGGDVGSINHWVEHDDSFWNKNFWDVCYPKYVSDSLEDALNQYWAAYYDEVARLEALYPDVVNMFPIESLSSEAGQLEILSFCGFAKPVLLADAHKNANTLDDGRTFFQNPISFLSV
;
A
#
# COMPACT_ATOMS: atom_id res chain seq x y z
N LYS A 1 -3.72 -7.02 -17.09
CA LYS A 1 -2.56 -7.22 -16.22
C LYS A 1 -2.80 -6.58 -14.86
N VAL A 2 -2.38 -7.22 -13.81
CA VAL A 2 -2.37 -6.72 -12.43
C VAL A 2 -0.92 -6.69 -11.96
N VAL A 3 -0.46 -5.52 -11.56
CA VAL A 3 0.88 -5.30 -11.02
C VAL A 3 0.73 -5.08 -9.51
N ALA A 4 1.28 -5.97 -8.72
CA ALA A 4 1.36 -5.82 -7.28
C ALA A 4 2.76 -5.37 -6.88
N ILE A 5 2.87 -4.33 -6.07
CA ILE A 5 4.16 -3.83 -5.59
C ILE A 5 4.33 -4.25 -4.13
N LYS A 6 5.36 -5.07 -3.88
CA LYS A 6 5.67 -5.57 -2.55
C LYS A 6 6.67 -4.66 -1.85
N ARG A 7 6.29 -4.18 -0.69
CA ARG A 7 7.15 -3.43 0.22
C ARG A 7 7.53 -4.30 1.42
N ASP A 8 8.68 -4.03 1.99
CA ASP A 8 9.12 -4.65 3.25
C ASP A 8 8.06 -4.54 4.36
N GLN A 9 7.88 -5.61 5.13
CA GLN A 9 6.84 -5.71 6.15
C GLN A 9 7.03 -4.68 7.26
N GLU A 10 8.22 -4.63 7.85
CA GLU A 10 8.53 -3.72 8.95
C GLU A 10 8.37 -2.26 8.52
N ALA A 11 8.88 -1.91 7.33
CA ALA A 11 8.75 -0.58 6.78
C ALA A 11 7.28 -0.21 6.50
N THR A 12 6.46 -1.16 6.09
CA THR A 12 5.02 -0.95 5.86
C THR A 12 4.28 -0.73 7.18
N VAL A 13 4.46 -1.63 8.15
CA VAL A 13 3.83 -1.55 9.47
C VAL A 13 4.21 -0.24 10.17
N ARG A 14 5.50 0.11 10.19
CA ARG A 14 5.98 1.36 10.76
C ARG A 14 5.38 2.60 10.09
N SER A 15 5.22 2.56 8.77
CA SER A 15 4.57 3.65 8.02
C SER A 15 3.11 3.84 8.45
N PHE A 16 2.36 2.76 8.63
CA PHE A 16 0.99 2.82 9.14
C PHE A 16 0.90 3.32 10.58
N LEU A 17 1.79 2.86 11.46
CA LEU A 17 1.85 3.31 12.85
C LEU A 17 2.16 4.82 12.95
N ASN A 18 3.07 5.31 12.11
CA ASN A 18 3.44 6.73 12.08
C ASN A 18 2.32 7.64 11.54
N LEU A 19 1.51 7.18 10.61
CA LEU A 19 0.36 7.93 10.11
C LEU A 19 -0.66 8.25 11.20
N LYS A 20 -0.66 7.50 12.30
CA LYS A 20 -1.59 7.67 13.42
C LYS A 20 -1.10 8.61 14.52
N GLY A 21 0.16 8.99 14.52
CA GLY A 21 0.72 9.93 15.52
C GLY A 21 0.24 11.37 15.37
N GLY A 22 -0.51 11.71 14.33
CA GLY A 22 -0.90 13.07 13.95
C GLY A 22 -2.40 13.33 13.99
N GLY A 23 -3.07 13.14 15.13
CA GLY A 23 -4.43 13.65 15.35
C GLY A 23 -5.55 12.74 14.88
N ASP A 24 -6.72 13.08 15.27
CA ASP A 24 -8.07 12.52 15.21
C ASP A 24 -8.57 11.85 13.89
N VAL A 25 -7.70 11.29 13.09
CA VAL A 25 -8.08 10.35 12.04
C VAL A 25 -8.34 9.01 12.72
N GLY A 26 -9.26 9.07 13.68
CA GLY A 26 -9.72 7.89 14.37
C GLY A 26 -10.20 6.88 13.36
N SER A 27 -9.64 5.69 13.41
CA SER A 27 -10.26 4.47 12.96
C SER A 27 -10.02 3.95 11.55
N ILE A 28 -9.31 4.59 10.66
CA ILE A 28 -8.90 3.89 9.43
C ILE A 28 -7.76 2.94 9.80
N ASN A 29 -8.10 1.73 10.22
CA ASN A 29 -7.11 0.76 10.63
C ASN A 29 -7.58 -0.68 10.38
N HIS A 30 -6.63 -1.59 10.40
CA HIS A 30 -6.89 -3.02 10.22
C HIS A 30 -7.13 -3.77 11.54
N TRP A 31 -7.28 -3.07 12.66
CA TRP A 31 -7.38 -3.64 13.99
C TRP A 31 -8.79 -3.54 14.59
N VAL A 32 -9.23 -4.63 15.20
CA VAL A 32 -10.45 -4.71 16.01
C VAL A 32 -10.10 -5.30 17.37
N GLU A 33 -10.43 -4.57 18.42
CA GLU A 33 -10.35 -5.00 19.81
C GLU A 33 -11.73 -5.50 20.23
N HIS A 34 -12.05 -6.77 20.06
CA HIS A 34 -13.21 -7.53 20.59
C HIS A 34 -14.60 -6.87 20.64
N ASP A 35 -14.81 -5.69 20.05
CA ASP A 35 -16.08 -4.97 20.15
C ASP A 35 -16.77 -4.83 18.78
N ASP A 36 -17.83 -5.57 18.59
CA ASP A 36 -18.68 -5.52 17.39
C ASP A 36 -19.31 -4.14 17.16
N SER A 37 -19.38 -3.28 18.18
CA SER A 37 -19.91 -1.92 18.08
C SER A 37 -19.03 -0.96 17.27
N PHE A 38 -17.79 -1.35 17.03
CA PHE A 38 -16.80 -0.56 16.27
C PHE A 38 -17.21 -0.36 14.80
N TRP A 39 -17.88 -1.32 14.19
CA TRP A 39 -18.26 -1.31 12.77
C TRP A 39 -19.19 -0.17 12.36
N ASN A 40 -19.84 0.47 13.32
CA ASN A 40 -20.85 1.48 13.06
C ASN A 40 -20.34 2.93 13.12
N LYS A 41 -19.05 3.15 13.41
CA LYS A 41 -18.56 4.50 13.72
C LYS A 41 -17.92 5.26 12.57
N ASN A 42 -17.47 4.57 11.52
CA ASN A 42 -16.83 5.22 10.38
C ASN A 42 -17.05 4.46 9.07
N PHE A 43 -17.70 5.10 8.12
CA PHE A 43 -17.99 4.51 6.80
C PHE A 43 -16.73 4.04 6.06
N TRP A 44 -15.65 4.78 6.13
CA TRP A 44 -14.40 4.44 5.45
C TRP A 44 -13.68 3.25 6.09
N ASP A 45 -13.92 3.00 7.35
CA ASP A 45 -13.29 1.92 8.09
C ASP A 45 -13.79 0.53 7.66
N VAL A 46 -15.03 0.43 7.19
CA VAL A 46 -15.58 -0.83 6.66
C VAL A 46 -14.93 -1.31 5.37
N CYS A 47 -14.21 -0.43 4.67
CA CYS A 47 -13.48 -0.79 3.45
C CYS A 47 -12.16 -1.52 3.73
N TYR A 48 -11.69 -1.55 4.97
CA TYR A 48 -10.43 -2.17 5.36
C TYR A 48 -10.67 -3.53 6.00
N PRO A 49 -9.98 -4.60 5.55
CA PRO A 49 -10.06 -5.89 6.23
C PRO A 49 -9.58 -5.74 7.68
N LYS A 50 -10.34 -6.36 8.61
CA LYS A 50 -10.10 -6.28 10.04
C LYS A 50 -9.50 -7.55 10.58
N TYR A 51 -8.56 -7.40 11.49
CA TYR A 51 -7.90 -8.49 12.19
C TYR A 51 -8.06 -8.33 13.69
N VAL A 52 -8.59 -9.36 14.32
CA VAL A 52 -8.68 -9.45 15.78
C VAL A 52 -7.29 -9.80 16.32
N SER A 53 -6.74 -8.95 17.14
CA SER A 53 -5.41 -9.12 17.72
C SER A 53 -5.22 -8.28 18.98
N ASP A 54 -4.15 -8.57 19.73
CA ASP A 54 -3.84 -7.88 20.98
C ASP A 54 -3.34 -6.43 20.74
N SER A 55 -2.92 -6.12 19.53
CA SER A 55 -2.41 -4.78 19.19
C SER A 55 -2.67 -4.40 17.73
N LEU A 56 -2.64 -3.08 17.47
CA LEU A 56 -2.67 -2.56 16.10
C LEU A 56 -1.49 -3.05 15.27
N GLU A 57 -0.31 -3.17 15.88
CA GLU A 57 0.89 -3.63 15.18
C GLU A 57 0.72 -5.08 14.71
N ASP A 58 0.16 -5.96 15.56
CA ASP A 58 -0.13 -7.35 15.19
C ASP A 58 -1.18 -7.43 14.09
N ALA A 59 -2.23 -6.60 14.16
CA ALA A 59 -3.24 -6.53 13.11
C ALA A 59 -2.63 -6.10 11.77
N LEU A 60 -1.73 -5.12 11.77
CA LEU A 60 -1.04 -4.66 10.57
C LEU A 60 -0.09 -5.72 10.00
N ASN A 61 0.57 -6.48 10.85
CA ASN A 61 1.39 -7.61 10.44
C ASN A 61 0.56 -8.72 9.78
N GLN A 62 -0.60 -9.05 10.37
CA GLN A 62 -1.55 -10.00 9.78
C GLN A 62 -2.10 -9.50 8.44
N TYR A 63 -2.47 -8.23 8.35
CA TYR A 63 -2.91 -7.61 7.09
C TYR A 63 -1.85 -7.73 6.00
N TRP A 64 -0.60 -7.36 6.30
CA TRP A 64 0.50 -7.44 5.34
C TRP A 64 0.70 -8.87 4.84
N ALA A 65 0.76 -9.85 5.75
CA ALA A 65 0.94 -11.25 5.40
C ALA A 65 -0.22 -11.76 4.54
N ALA A 66 -1.47 -11.59 5.00
CA ALA A 66 -2.65 -12.06 4.28
C ALA A 66 -2.78 -11.44 2.87
N TYR A 67 -2.44 -10.15 2.72
CA TYR A 67 -2.46 -9.49 1.42
C TYR A 67 -1.45 -10.10 0.45
N TYR A 68 -0.19 -10.26 0.86
CA TYR A 68 0.84 -10.76 -0.04
C TYR A 68 0.78 -12.27 -0.26
N ASP A 69 0.25 -13.03 0.68
CA ASP A 69 -0.05 -14.45 0.49
C ASP A 69 -1.14 -14.64 -0.58
N GLU A 70 -2.18 -13.81 -0.57
CA GLU A 70 -3.21 -13.86 -1.60
C GLU A 70 -2.68 -13.41 -2.96
N VAL A 71 -1.86 -12.37 -3.03
CA VAL A 71 -1.20 -11.97 -4.27
C VAL A 71 -0.33 -13.09 -4.84
N ALA A 72 0.48 -13.74 -3.99
CA ALA A 72 1.32 -14.86 -4.41
C ALA A 72 0.50 -16.05 -4.90
N ARG A 73 -0.64 -16.35 -4.25
CA ARG A 73 -1.59 -17.37 -4.70
C ARG A 73 -2.17 -17.03 -6.08
N LEU A 74 -2.56 -15.77 -6.29
CA LEU A 74 -3.10 -15.31 -7.58
C LEU A 74 -2.04 -15.31 -8.69
N GLU A 75 -0.82 -14.91 -8.39
CA GLU A 75 0.31 -14.98 -9.32
C GLU A 75 0.60 -16.42 -9.77
N ALA A 76 0.59 -17.37 -8.83
CA ALA A 76 0.78 -18.79 -9.13
C ALA A 76 -0.35 -19.37 -10.02
N LEU A 77 -1.59 -18.90 -9.84
CA LEU A 77 -2.74 -19.35 -10.63
C LEU A 77 -2.84 -18.65 -11.99
N TYR A 78 -2.41 -17.40 -12.06
CA TYR A 78 -2.58 -16.55 -13.24
C TYR A 78 -1.30 -15.77 -13.58
N PRO A 79 -0.16 -16.45 -13.84
CA PRO A 79 1.15 -15.81 -14.02
C PRO A 79 1.19 -14.82 -15.18
N ASP A 80 0.35 -15.02 -16.20
CA ASP A 80 0.25 -14.07 -17.31
C ASP A 80 -0.62 -12.85 -17.00
N VAL A 81 -1.33 -12.82 -15.88
CA VAL A 81 -2.26 -11.76 -15.52
C VAL A 81 -1.80 -10.98 -14.29
N VAL A 82 -1.30 -11.67 -13.28
CA VAL A 82 -0.84 -11.12 -12.00
C VAL A 82 0.65 -11.33 -11.88
N ASN A 83 1.37 -10.27 -11.50
CA ASN A 83 2.80 -10.39 -11.16
C ASN A 83 3.13 -9.43 -10.02
N MET A 84 3.98 -9.90 -9.10
CA MET A 84 4.42 -9.17 -7.92
C MET A 84 5.87 -8.72 -8.07
N PHE A 85 6.11 -7.43 -7.90
CA PHE A 85 7.42 -6.81 -8.01
C PHE A 85 7.83 -6.16 -6.68
N PRO A 86 9.09 -6.22 -6.28
CA PRO A 86 9.56 -5.46 -5.13
C PRO A 86 9.47 -3.95 -5.41
N ILE A 87 9.26 -3.14 -4.36
CA ILE A 87 9.14 -1.67 -4.49
C ILE A 87 10.40 -1.05 -5.12
N GLU A 88 11.56 -1.64 -4.92
CA GLU A 88 12.83 -1.22 -5.48
C GLU A 88 12.85 -1.26 -7.01
N SER A 89 12.00 -2.11 -7.62
CA SER A 89 11.83 -2.15 -9.09
C SER A 89 11.37 -0.82 -9.66
N LEU A 90 10.65 -0.01 -8.88
CA LEU A 90 10.20 1.31 -9.33
C LEU A 90 11.35 2.32 -9.46
N SER A 91 12.46 2.09 -8.74
CA SER A 91 13.61 3.01 -8.68
C SER A 91 14.77 2.60 -9.59
N SER A 92 14.64 1.49 -10.32
CA SER A 92 15.67 1.00 -11.25
C SER A 92 15.15 0.93 -12.68
N GLU A 93 15.99 1.26 -13.65
CA GLU A 93 15.66 1.14 -15.06
C GLU A 93 15.24 -0.29 -15.43
N ALA A 94 16.01 -1.28 -14.98
CA ALA A 94 15.71 -2.69 -15.23
C ALA A 94 14.34 -3.11 -14.64
N GLY A 95 14.04 -2.71 -13.41
CA GLY A 95 12.77 -3.03 -12.77
C GLY A 95 11.58 -2.34 -13.43
N GLN A 96 11.73 -1.08 -13.83
CA GLN A 96 10.70 -0.37 -14.58
C GLN A 96 10.43 -1.03 -15.94
N LEU A 97 11.49 -1.42 -16.66
CA LEU A 97 11.37 -2.14 -17.92
C LEU A 97 10.65 -3.49 -17.74
N GLU A 98 10.97 -4.23 -16.69
CA GLU A 98 10.32 -5.49 -16.38
C GLU A 98 8.81 -5.32 -16.13
N ILE A 99 8.43 -4.37 -15.28
CA ILE A 99 7.02 -4.05 -15.00
C ILE A 99 6.28 -3.65 -16.27
N LEU A 100 6.86 -2.75 -17.06
CA LEU A 100 6.23 -2.24 -18.29
C LEU A 100 6.15 -3.32 -19.36
N SER A 101 7.16 -4.18 -19.46
CA SER A 101 7.14 -5.36 -20.36
C SER A 101 6.02 -6.32 -19.97
N PHE A 102 5.86 -6.61 -18.68
CA PHE A 102 4.75 -7.42 -18.18
C PHE A 102 3.40 -6.80 -18.56
N CYS A 103 3.27 -5.48 -18.51
CA CYS A 103 2.07 -4.76 -18.94
C CYS A 103 1.85 -4.76 -20.47
N GLY A 104 2.83 -5.22 -21.25
CA GLY A 104 2.73 -5.28 -22.72
C GLY A 104 3.21 -4.03 -23.46
N PHE A 105 3.96 -3.13 -22.81
CA PHE A 105 4.52 -1.96 -23.46
C PHE A 105 5.80 -2.30 -24.22
N ALA A 106 5.77 -2.15 -25.55
CA ALA A 106 6.92 -2.46 -26.40
C ALA A 106 8.04 -1.40 -26.36
N LYS A 107 7.70 -0.15 -26.06
CA LYS A 107 8.64 0.99 -26.00
C LYS A 107 8.27 1.87 -24.80
N PRO A 108 8.60 1.43 -23.58
CA PRO A 108 8.25 2.17 -22.38
C PRO A 108 9.06 3.47 -22.26
N VAL A 109 8.41 4.50 -21.71
CA VAL A 109 9.09 5.70 -21.21
C VAL A 109 9.35 5.50 -19.73
N LEU A 110 10.61 5.56 -19.35
CA LEU A 110 11.03 5.37 -17.95
C LEU A 110 10.96 6.68 -17.17
N LEU A 111 10.62 6.58 -15.90
CA LEU A 111 10.65 7.70 -14.97
C LEU A 111 12.06 7.83 -14.38
N ALA A 112 12.66 9.01 -14.50
CA ALA A 112 13.98 9.27 -13.91
C ALA A 112 13.96 9.26 -12.38
N ASP A 113 12.83 9.63 -11.77
CA ASP A 113 12.61 9.65 -10.33
C ASP A 113 11.21 9.16 -10.00
N ALA A 114 11.11 7.93 -9.52
CA ALA A 114 9.87 7.32 -9.08
C ALA A 114 9.64 7.46 -7.56
N HIS A 115 10.62 8.01 -6.82
CA HIS A 115 10.55 8.15 -5.37
C HIS A 115 9.76 9.40 -4.96
N LYS A 116 8.49 9.44 -5.36
CA LYS A 116 7.56 10.49 -4.94
C LYS A 116 6.83 10.02 -3.67
N ASN A 117 6.60 10.90 -2.72
CA ASN A 117 5.98 10.63 -1.42
C ASN A 117 6.90 9.94 -0.40
N ALA A 118 8.20 10.21 -0.42
CA ALA A 118 9.03 9.93 0.74
C ALA A 118 8.50 10.74 1.93
N ASN A 119 8.08 10.05 2.98
CA ASN A 119 7.75 10.70 4.26
C ASN A 119 9.03 11.27 4.85
N THR A 120 9.29 12.54 4.62
CA THR A 120 10.25 13.26 5.42
C THR A 120 9.57 13.62 6.73
N LEU A 121 9.88 12.89 7.79
CA LEU A 121 9.32 13.06 9.13
C LEU A 121 9.69 14.39 9.80
N ASP A 122 10.25 15.36 9.08
CA ASP A 122 10.99 16.46 9.71
C ASP A 122 10.48 17.87 9.46
N ASP A 123 9.36 18.09 8.79
CA ASP A 123 8.95 19.48 8.49
C ASP A 123 7.53 19.91 8.90
N GLY A 124 6.82 19.09 9.67
CA GLY A 124 5.51 19.47 10.24
C GLY A 124 4.40 19.77 9.21
N ARG A 125 4.58 19.41 7.95
CA ARG A 125 3.56 19.60 6.92
C ARG A 125 2.56 18.46 6.89
N THR A 126 1.31 18.81 7.04
CA THR A 126 0.17 17.91 6.96
C THR A 126 0.01 17.32 5.55
N PHE A 127 -0.25 16.04 5.50
CA PHE A 127 -0.29 15.14 4.33
C PHE A 127 -1.34 15.48 3.23
N PHE A 128 -2.08 16.56 3.31
CA PHE A 128 -3.24 16.84 2.46
C PHE A 128 -3.17 18.10 1.62
N GLN A 129 -1.98 18.50 1.15
CA GLN A 129 -1.86 19.66 0.26
C GLN A 129 -1.25 19.34 -1.10
N ASN A 130 -1.77 18.33 -1.80
CA ASN A 130 -1.68 18.32 -3.25
C ASN A 130 -3.03 17.90 -3.83
N PRO A 131 -3.83 18.82 -4.35
CA PRO A 131 -4.96 18.44 -5.16
C PRO A 131 -4.43 17.72 -6.39
N ILE A 132 -4.92 16.52 -6.61
CA ILE A 132 -4.75 15.80 -7.88
C ILE A 132 -5.33 16.72 -8.96
N SER A 133 -4.47 17.40 -9.70
CA SER A 133 -4.89 18.08 -10.92
C SER A 133 -5.22 16.99 -11.93
N PHE A 134 -6.51 16.73 -12.12
CA PHE A 134 -6.97 15.97 -13.27
C PHE A 134 -6.58 16.76 -14.49
N LEU A 135 -5.68 16.21 -15.29
CA LEU A 135 -5.44 16.68 -16.64
C LEU A 135 -6.74 16.47 -17.42
N SER A 136 -7.37 17.58 -17.74
CA SER A 136 -8.44 17.62 -18.75
C SER A 136 -7.84 17.20 -20.08
N VAL A 137 -8.42 16.18 -20.70
CA VAL A 137 -8.18 15.80 -22.10
C VAL A 137 -8.97 16.73 -22.98
#